data_4549037f1c1c1052d93c31ccce9e925d
#
_entry.id   4549037f1c1c1052d93c31ccce9e925d
#
_cell.length_a   1.000
_cell.length_b   1.000
_cell.length_c   1.000
_cell.angle_alpha   90.00
_cell.angle_beta   90.00
_cell.angle_gamma   90.00
#
_symmetry.space_group_name_H-M   'P 1'
#
loop_
_entity.id
_entity.type
_entity.pdbx_description
1 polymer ?
#
loop_
_entity_poly.entity_id
_entity_poly.type
_entity_poly.pdbx_seq_one_letter_code
_entity_poly.pdbx_strand_id
1 'polypeptide(L)'
;MRGATSPTGAIVLVIAAALVTSCSTTKAQRGPDFIEATLTAPQDRVKAAVIQVLTEGGYTLRSGNEPDRVVSAGYRQEIDSIWNWLLIFRVGVSRSQVEATLAPENETATQLTIEVTHQGKDSLFSFWRTYDTPLPQSAANQLRLVKNALGLL
;
A
#
# COMPACT_ATOMS: atom_id res chain seq x y z
N MET A 1 7.96 -2.00 74.63
CA MET A 1 8.56 -2.72 73.50
C MET A 1 7.95 -2.17 72.21
N ARG A 2 8.75 -1.36 71.46
CA ARG A 2 8.36 -0.71 70.20
C ARG A 2 8.89 -1.54 69.07
N GLY A 3 7.99 -2.15 68.26
CA GLY A 3 8.35 -2.87 67.05
C GLY A 3 8.57 -1.89 65.89
N ALA A 4 9.81 -1.86 65.40
CA ALA A 4 10.16 -1.09 64.20
C ALA A 4 9.72 -1.84 62.95
N THR A 5 8.76 -1.31 62.21
CA THR A 5 8.39 -1.79 60.86
C THR A 5 9.34 -1.21 59.84
N SER A 6 10.10 -2.08 59.17
CA SER A 6 11.08 -1.76 58.15
C SER A 6 10.40 -1.22 56.87
N PRO A 7 10.86 -0.09 56.32
CA PRO A 7 10.26 0.50 55.11
C PRO A 7 10.75 -0.14 53.79
N THR A 8 11.45 -1.26 53.84
CA THR A 8 12.13 -1.85 52.66
C THR A 8 11.17 -2.58 51.70
N GLY A 9 9.94 -2.92 52.13
CA GLY A 9 8.97 -3.66 51.33
C GLY A 9 8.20 -2.83 50.30
N ALA A 10 8.08 -1.51 50.49
CA ALA A 10 7.27 -0.64 49.65
C ALA A 10 7.99 -0.19 48.36
N ILE A 11 9.31 -0.16 48.35
CA ILE A 11 10.10 0.32 47.20
C ILE A 11 10.20 -0.72 46.10
N VAL A 12 10.15 -2.01 46.41
CA VAL A 12 10.28 -3.10 45.42
C VAL A 12 9.02 -3.22 44.55
N LEU A 13 7.85 -2.87 45.08
CA LEU A 13 6.57 -3.00 44.35
C LEU A 13 6.36 -1.89 43.31
N VAL A 14 6.98 -0.73 43.48
CA VAL A 14 6.86 0.41 42.56
C VAL A 14 7.73 0.22 41.30
N ILE A 15 8.86 -0.47 41.41
CA ILE A 15 9.81 -0.67 40.31
C ILE A 15 9.25 -1.76 39.32
N ALA A 16 8.48 -2.73 39.81
CA ALA A 16 7.88 -3.77 38.95
C ALA A 16 6.75 -3.24 38.08
N ALA A 17 6.07 -2.16 38.48
CA ALA A 17 4.95 -1.57 37.70
C ALA A 17 5.42 -0.69 36.54
N ALA A 18 6.67 -0.22 36.52
CA ALA A 18 7.20 0.67 35.48
C ALA A 18 7.72 -0.04 34.24
N LEU A 19 7.85 -1.38 34.24
CA LEU A 19 8.40 -2.16 33.13
C LEU A 19 7.34 -2.71 32.16
N VAL A 20 6.05 -2.44 32.37
CA VAL A 20 4.96 -2.92 31.51
C VAL A 20 4.45 -1.82 30.57
N THR A 21 5.15 -0.69 30.42
CA THR A 21 4.92 0.21 29.29
C THR A 21 5.48 -0.44 28.03
N SER A 22 4.80 -1.51 27.60
CA SER A 22 4.97 -2.12 26.29
C SER A 22 4.87 -1.02 25.24
N CYS A 23 5.95 -0.79 24.51
CA CYS A 23 5.91 -0.08 23.24
C CYS A 23 4.88 -0.77 22.33
N SER A 24 3.63 -0.42 22.44
CA SER A 24 2.69 -0.58 21.35
C SER A 24 3.17 0.36 20.26
N THR A 25 4.07 -0.12 19.41
CA THR A 25 4.31 0.47 18.10
C THR A 25 3.00 0.33 17.33
N THR A 26 2.11 1.31 17.55
CA THR A 26 0.97 1.53 16.66
C THR A 26 1.60 1.81 15.31
N LYS A 27 1.65 0.80 14.42
CA LYS A 27 1.99 1.03 13.02
C LYS A 27 1.02 2.11 12.56
N ALA A 28 1.52 3.31 12.36
CA ALA A 28 0.72 4.40 11.84
C ALA A 28 0.10 3.89 10.54
N GLN A 29 -1.22 3.93 10.46
CA GLN A 29 -1.95 3.62 9.25
C GLN A 29 -1.55 4.69 8.25
N ARG A 30 -0.61 4.37 7.36
CA ARG A 30 -0.18 5.29 6.31
C ARG A 30 -1.28 5.37 5.27
N GLY A 31 -1.39 6.55 4.66
CA GLY A 31 -2.25 6.77 3.50
C GLY A 31 -1.77 5.96 2.28
N PRO A 32 -2.47 6.07 1.15
CA PRO A 32 -2.03 5.44 -0.10
C PRO A 32 -0.63 5.91 -0.50
N ASP A 33 0.11 5.03 -1.15
CA ASP A 33 1.41 5.35 -1.74
C ASP A 33 1.18 6.16 -3.02
N PHE A 34 1.76 7.34 -3.10
CA PHE A 34 1.44 8.36 -4.10
C PHE A 34 2.71 8.90 -4.75
N ILE A 35 2.68 9.04 -6.07
CA ILE A 35 3.73 9.69 -6.84
C ILE A 35 3.15 10.47 -8.01
N GLU A 36 3.77 11.61 -8.31
CA GLU A 36 3.41 12.48 -9.42
C GLU A 36 4.65 12.79 -10.26
N ALA A 37 4.50 12.78 -11.58
CA ALA A 37 5.58 13.10 -12.50
C ALA A 37 5.06 13.61 -13.84
N THR A 38 5.72 14.59 -14.42
CA THR A 38 5.50 15.02 -15.80
C THR A 38 6.33 14.14 -16.75
N LEU A 39 5.66 13.56 -17.73
CA LEU A 39 6.24 12.70 -18.76
C LEU A 39 6.24 13.43 -20.11
N THR A 40 7.37 13.41 -20.82
CA THR A 40 7.51 14.01 -22.16
C THR A 40 6.93 13.09 -23.23
N ALA A 41 5.62 12.86 -23.13
CA ALA A 41 4.84 12.06 -24.07
C ALA A 41 3.39 12.54 -24.11
N PRO A 42 2.71 12.43 -25.28
CA PRO A 42 1.29 12.75 -25.41
C PRO A 42 0.44 11.85 -24.51
N GLN A 43 -0.70 12.36 -24.07
CA GLN A 43 -1.61 11.67 -23.13
C GLN A 43 -1.99 10.26 -23.58
N ASP A 44 -2.29 10.08 -24.88
CA ASP A 44 -2.69 8.76 -25.41
C ASP A 44 -1.57 7.73 -25.29
N ARG A 45 -0.31 8.13 -25.53
CA ARG A 45 0.84 7.25 -25.34
C ARG A 45 1.07 6.90 -23.88
N VAL A 46 0.95 7.89 -22.99
CA VAL A 46 1.08 7.65 -21.54
C VAL A 46 -0.02 6.72 -21.07
N LYS A 47 -1.27 6.93 -21.50
CA LYS A 47 -2.41 6.08 -21.18
C LYS A 47 -2.19 4.64 -21.66
N ALA A 48 -1.74 4.45 -22.90
CA ALA A 48 -1.44 3.12 -23.44
C ALA A 48 -0.35 2.41 -22.62
N ALA A 49 0.72 3.12 -22.24
CA ALA A 49 1.80 2.57 -21.41
C ALA A 49 1.31 2.19 -20.00
N VAL A 50 0.46 3.01 -19.38
CA VAL A 50 -0.16 2.70 -18.08
C VAL A 50 -1.03 1.44 -18.18
N ILE A 51 -1.89 1.35 -19.20
CA ILE A 51 -2.75 0.19 -19.44
C ILE A 51 -1.90 -1.08 -19.62
N GLN A 52 -0.85 -1.01 -20.42
CA GLN A 52 0.07 -2.12 -20.64
C GLN A 52 0.71 -2.58 -19.32
N VAL A 53 1.33 -1.66 -18.59
CA VAL A 53 2.02 -1.97 -17.32
C VAL A 53 1.07 -2.59 -16.30
N LEU A 54 -0.15 -2.05 -16.15
CA LEU A 54 -1.12 -2.59 -15.22
C LEU A 54 -1.62 -3.97 -15.64
N THR A 55 -1.85 -4.19 -16.93
CA THR A 55 -2.29 -5.48 -17.48
C THR A 55 -1.21 -6.54 -17.32
N GLU A 56 0.04 -6.23 -17.69
CA GLU A 56 1.20 -7.12 -17.48
C GLU A 56 1.44 -7.38 -15.99
N GLY A 57 1.14 -6.39 -15.13
CA GLY A 57 1.15 -6.51 -13.68
C GLY A 57 0.06 -7.41 -13.12
N GLY A 58 -0.88 -7.92 -13.93
CA GLY A 58 -1.99 -8.79 -13.51
C GLY A 58 -3.14 -8.04 -12.86
N TYR A 59 -3.25 -6.73 -13.09
CA TYR A 59 -4.40 -5.94 -12.64
C TYR A 59 -5.54 -6.02 -13.65
N THR A 60 -6.77 -6.12 -13.15
CA THR A 60 -7.98 -6.03 -13.98
C THR A 60 -8.38 -4.56 -14.10
N LEU A 61 -8.38 -4.03 -15.32
CA LEU A 61 -8.80 -2.65 -15.55
C LEU A 61 -10.29 -2.48 -15.34
N ARG A 62 -10.69 -1.35 -14.78
CA ARG A 62 -12.09 -0.92 -14.61
C ARG A 62 -12.37 0.25 -15.52
N SER A 63 -13.50 0.23 -16.19
CA SER A 63 -14.00 1.40 -16.90
C SER A 63 -14.53 2.41 -15.88
N GLY A 64 -13.90 3.57 -15.80
CA GLY A 64 -14.30 4.67 -14.92
C GLY A 64 -15.24 5.65 -15.64
N ASN A 65 -15.75 6.62 -14.87
CA ASN A 65 -16.62 7.69 -15.41
C ASN A 65 -15.86 8.67 -16.33
N GLU A 66 -14.53 8.73 -16.22
CA GLU A 66 -13.67 9.57 -17.06
C GLU A 66 -12.57 8.70 -17.71
N PRO A 67 -12.93 7.89 -18.74
CA PRO A 67 -12.01 6.91 -19.32
C PRO A 67 -10.78 7.55 -19.98
N ASP A 68 -10.83 8.84 -20.32
CA ASP A 68 -9.71 9.52 -20.96
C ASP A 68 -8.67 10.06 -19.97
N ARG A 69 -9.06 10.28 -18.73
CA ARG A 69 -8.19 10.86 -17.69
C ARG A 69 -7.80 9.91 -16.58
N VAL A 70 -8.62 8.90 -16.30
CA VAL A 70 -8.40 8.00 -15.16
C VAL A 70 -8.36 6.56 -15.64
N VAL A 71 -7.26 5.87 -15.35
CA VAL A 71 -7.12 4.43 -15.52
C VAL A 71 -7.17 3.81 -14.12
N SER A 72 -8.32 3.26 -13.77
CA SER A 72 -8.51 2.57 -12.49
C SER A 72 -8.31 1.07 -12.67
N ALA A 73 -7.48 0.48 -11.84
CA ALA A 73 -7.29 -0.95 -11.77
C ALA A 73 -8.02 -1.54 -10.58
N GLY A 74 -8.70 -2.65 -10.78
CA GLY A 74 -9.31 -3.42 -9.72
C GLY A 74 -8.27 -4.04 -8.79
N TYR A 75 -8.75 -4.64 -7.70
CA TYR A 75 -7.86 -5.32 -6.77
C TYR A 75 -7.18 -6.52 -7.43
N ARG A 76 -5.84 -6.54 -7.36
CA ARG A 76 -5.06 -7.75 -7.61
C ARG A 76 -4.95 -8.53 -6.31
N GLN A 77 -5.45 -9.77 -6.30
CA GLN A 77 -5.19 -10.71 -5.21
C GLN A 77 -3.82 -11.35 -5.41
N GLU A 78 -3.00 -11.36 -4.37
CA GLU A 78 -1.65 -11.93 -4.43
C GLU A 78 -1.63 -13.46 -4.25
N ILE A 79 -2.80 -14.07 -3.99
CA ILE A 79 -2.93 -15.50 -3.69
C ILE A 79 -4.02 -16.11 -4.59
N ASP A 80 -3.60 -16.80 -5.65
CA ASP A 80 -4.49 -17.40 -6.67
C ASP A 80 -4.61 -18.93 -6.60
N SER A 81 -4.11 -19.59 -5.56
CA SER A 81 -4.07 -21.05 -5.53
C SER A 81 -5.10 -21.66 -4.58
N ILE A 82 -5.82 -22.69 -5.05
CA ILE A 82 -6.78 -23.50 -4.28
C ILE A 82 -6.17 -24.06 -2.98
N TRP A 83 -4.88 -24.37 -2.98
CA TRP A 83 -4.15 -24.82 -1.80
C TRP A 83 -3.92 -23.73 -0.75
N ASN A 84 -4.09 -22.48 -1.14
CA ASN A 84 -3.87 -21.33 -0.26
C ASN A 84 -5.08 -21.05 0.66
N TRP A 85 -6.27 -21.62 0.41
CA TRP A 85 -7.40 -21.39 1.29
C TRP A 85 -7.13 -21.86 2.72
N LEU A 86 -6.37 -22.96 2.90
CA LEU A 86 -5.90 -23.42 4.21
C LEU A 86 -4.87 -22.46 4.83
N LEU A 87 -4.05 -21.81 4.00
CA LEU A 87 -3.08 -20.82 4.45
C LEU A 87 -3.72 -19.46 4.77
N ILE A 88 -4.84 -19.12 4.14
CA ILE A 88 -5.62 -17.89 4.41
C ILE A 88 -6.03 -17.81 5.89
N PHE A 89 -6.34 -18.93 6.51
CA PHE A 89 -6.65 -18.97 7.94
C PHE A 89 -5.46 -18.61 8.83
N ARG A 90 -4.23 -18.76 8.33
CA ARG A 90 -2.99 -18.62 9.12
C ARG A 90 -2.13 -17.43 8.70
N VAL A 91 -2.14 -17.04 7.44
CA VAL A 91 -1.18 -16.08 6.87
C VAL A 91 -1.85 -14.74 6.48
N GLY A 92 -3.18 -14.72 6.38
CA GLY A 92 -3.92 -13.55 5.91
C GLY A 92 -3.95 -13.43 4.39
N VAL A 93 -4.61 -12.40 3.89
CA VAL A 93 -4.75 -12.08 2.45
C VAL A 93 -4.39 -10.63 2.24
N SER A 94 -3.61 -10.34 1.20
CA SER A 94 -3.34 -8.97 0.76
C SER A 94 -3.92 -8.70 -0.62
N ARG A 95 -4.22 -7.43 -0.88
CA ARG A 95 -4.70 -6.95 -2.16
C ARG A 95 -4.16 -5.55 -2.44
N SER A 96 -3.84 -5.27 -3.70
CA SER A 96 -3.39 -3.96 -4.14
C SER A 96 -4.34 -3.40 -5.20
N GLN A 97 -4.59 -2.12 -5.14
CA GLN A 97 -5.34 -1.35 -6.13
C GLN A 97 -4.45 -0.21 -6.63
N VAL A 98 -4.50 0.06 -7.92
CA VAL A 98 -3.76 1.16 -8.54
C VAL A 98 -4.75 2.07 -9.24
N GLU A 99 -4.57 3.38 -9.04
CA GLU A 99 -5.28 4.41 -9.77
C GLU A 99 -4.25 5.35 -10.41
N ALA A 100 -4.39 5.56 -11.72
CA ALA A 100 -3.52 6.45 -12.48
C ALA A 100 -4.36 7.57 -13.08
N THR A 101 -4.06 8.81 -12.73
CA THR A 101 -4.70 10.01 -13.26
C THR A 101 -3.77 10.71 -14.24
N LEU A 102 -4.30 11.04 -15.42
CA LEU A 102 -3.58 11.71 -16.49
C LEU A 102 -4.15 13.11 -16.68
N ALA A 103 -3.28 14.12 -16.64
CA ALA A 103 -3.62 15.52 -16.95
C ALA A 103 -2.70 15.99 -18.07
N PRO A 104 -3.24 16.33 -19.27
CA PRO A 104 -2.41 16.87 -20.34
C PRO A 104 -1.88 18.26 -19.91
N GLU A 105 -0.57 18.43 -19.93
CA GLU A 105 0.07 19.71 -19.66
C GLU A 105 0.21 20.51 -20.98
N ASN A 106 0.53 19.81 -22.07
CA ASN A 106 0.56 20.30 -23.44
C ASN A 106 0.47 19.12 -24.42
N GLU A 107 0.60 19.39 -25.73
CA GLU A 107 0.51 18.34 -26.76
C GLU A 107 1.59 17.24 -26.65
N THR A 108 2.72 17.55 -26.02
CA THR A 108 3.89 16.67 -25.92
C THR A 108 4.24 16.25 -24.50
N ALA A 109 3.51 16.74 -23.49
CA ALA A 109 3.76 16.43 -22.08
C ALA A 109 2.46 16.14 -21.32
N THR A 110 2.54 15.14 -20.47
CA THR A 110 1.41 14.68 -19.64
C THR A 110 1.88 14.53 -18.20
N GLN A 111 1.15 15.13 -17.27
CA GLN A 111 1.30 14.89 -15.84
C GLN A 111 0.61 13.57 -15.50
N LEU A 112 1.35 12.65 -14.92
CA LEU A 112 0.88 11.35 -14.47
C LEU A 112 0.95 11.29 -12.95
N THR A 113 -0.19 11.02 -12.32
CA THR A 113 -0.32 10.75 -10.90
C THR A 113 -0.65 9.29 -10.71
N ILE A 114 0.11 8.56 -9.91
CA ILE A 114 -0.15 7.17 -9.58
C ILE A 114 -0.38 7.06 -8.08
N GLU A 115 -1.51 6.48 -7.71
CA GLU A 115 -1.88 6.18 -6.34
C GLU A 115 -2.03 4.67 -6.18
N VAL A 116 -1.35 4.09 -5.19
CA VAL A 116 -1.42 2.67 -4.88
C VAL A 116 -1.95 2.48 -3.46
N THR A 117 -3.04 1.77 -3.34
CA THR A 117 -3.60 1.35 -2.06
C THR A 117 -3.33 -0.13 -1.83
N HIS A 118 -2.55 -0.44 -0.79
CA HIS A 118 -2.29 -1.82 -0.37
C HIS A 118 -3.06 -2.12 0.91
N GLN A 119 -3.85 -3.20 0.87
CA GLN A 119 -4.69 -3.61 2.00
C GLN A 119 -4.44 -5.08 2.34
N GLY A 120 -4.47 -5.39 3.62
CA GLY A 120 -4.35 -6.75 4.11
C GLY A 120 -5.37 -7.08 5.20
N LYS A 121 -5.59 -8.38 5.37
CA LYS A 121 -6.34 -8.96 6.48
C LYS A 121 -5.45 -9.97 7.19
N ASP A 122 -5.35 -9.88 8.50
CA ASP A 122 -4.55 -10.81 9.32
C ASP A 122 -5.27 -12.15 9.53
N SER A 123 -6.58 -12.20 9.32
CA SER A 123 -7.39 -13.41 9.40
C SER A 123 -8.68 -13.28 8.59
N LEU A 124 -9.39 -14.41 8.38
CA LEU A 124 -10.63 -14.44 7.63
C LEU A 124 -11.73 -13.50 8.21
N PHE A 125 -11.74 -13.32 9.52
CA PHE A 125 -12.71 -12.50 10.24
C PHE A 125 -12.26 -11.09 10.55
N SER A 126 -11.02 -10.70 10.18
CA SER A 126 -10.51 -9.36 10.40
C SER A 126 -10.97 -8.39 9.31
N PHE A 127 -11.01 -7.09 9.64
CA PHE A 127 -11.30 -6.04 8.68
C PHE A 127 -10.08 -5.76 7.81
N TRP A 128 -10.31 -5.26 6.59
CA TRP A 128 -9.26 -4.76 5.72
C TRP A 128 -8.58 -3.55 6.36
N ARG A 129 -7.26 -3.58 6.40
CA ARG A 129 -6.43 -2.48 6.88
C ARG A 129 -5.46 -2.06 5.78
N THR A 130 -5.21 -0.76 5.69
CA THR A 130 -4.20 -0.24 4.77
C THR A 130 -2.82 -0.39 5.40
N TYR A 131 -1.89 -0.93 4.64
CA TYR A 131 -0.49 -1.14 4.99
C TYR A 131 0.42 -0.40 4.02
N ASP A 132 1.69 -0.30 4.38
CA ASP A 132 2.71 0.20 3.47
C ASP A 132 2.75 -0.68 2.21
N THR A 133 2.79 -0.05 1.04
CA THR A 133 2.86 -0.77 -0.23
C THR A 133 4.23 -1.42 -0.39
N PRO A 134 4.32 -2.73 -0.66
CA PRO A 134 5.59 -3.38 -0.90
C PRO A 134 6.24 -2.86 -2.19
N LEU A 135 7.57 -2.87 -2.24
CA LEU A 135 8.35 -2.31 -3.35
C LEU A 135 7.89 -2.72 -4.76
N PRO A 136 7.56 -3.99 -5.05
CA PRO A 136 7.12 -4.37 -6.40
C PRO A 136 5.83 -3.66 -6.85
N GLN A 137 4.91 -3.35 -5.91
CA GLN A 137 3.64 -2.69 -6.18
C GLN A 137 3.68 -1.18 -5.93
N SER A 138 4.78 -0.62 -5.41
CA SER A 138 4.87 0.79 -5.05
C SER A 138 4.61 1.72 -6.25
N ALA A 139 4.03 2.90 -5.97
CA ALA A 139 3.76 3.92 -6.98
C ALA A 139 5.03 4.32 -7.74
N ALA A 140 6.17 4.41 -7.04
CA ALA A 140 7.46 4.70 -7.65
C ALA A 140 7.91 3.61 -8.65
N ASN A 141 7.68 2.33 -8.33
CA ASN A 141 8.00 1.25 -9.26
C ASN A 141 7.05 1.22 -10.46
N GLN A 142 5.75 1.48 -10.25
CA GLN A 142 4.80 1.60 -11.35
C GLN A 142 5.20 2.73 -12.31
N LEU A 143 5.56 3.91 -11.79
CA LEU A 143 6.06 5.02 -12.59
C LEU A 143 7.32 4.63 -13.38
N ARG A 144 8.26 3.91 -12.77
CA ARG A 144 9.47 3.42 -13.46
C ARG A 144 9.13 2.50 -14.63
N LEU A 145 8.17 1.58 -14.44
CA LEU A 145 7.72 0.68 -15.49
C LEU A 145 7.05 1.44 -16.63
N VAL A 146 6.22 2.45 -16.33
CA VAL A 146 5.60 3.32 -17.34
C VAL A 146 6.65 4.10 -18.12
N LYS A 147 7.66 4.69 -17.46
CA LYS A 147 8.78 5.37 -18.13
C LYS A 147 9.55 4.42 -19.05
N ASN A 148 9.78 3.19 -18.59
CA ASN A 148 10.44 2.16 -19.41
C ASN A 148 9.61 1.82 -20.66
N ALA A 149 8.29 1.61 -20.50
CA ALA A 149 7.38 1.33 -21.62
C ALA A 149 7.32 2.48 -22.65
N LEU A 150 7.55 3.71 -22.19
CA LEU A 150 7.63 4.91 -23.06
C LEU A 150 9.02 5.12 -23.67
N GLY A 151 10.04 4.40 -23.24
CA GLY A 151 11.45 4.61 -23.65
C GLY A 151 12.05 5.88 -23.06
N LEU A 152 11.64 6.29 -21.86
CA LEU A 152 12.10 7.51 -21.17
C LEU A 152 13.12 7.22 -20.04
N LEU A 153 13.60 5.99 -19.91
CA LEU A 153 14.68 5.57 -19.00
C LEU A 153 15.96 5.37 -19.74
#